data_6a371d45ca9eb1260435f7490d5d9c6d
#
_entry.id   6a371d45ca9eb1260435f7490d5d9c6d
#
_cell.length_a   1.000
_cell.length_b   1.000
_cell.length_c   1.000
_cell.angle_alpha   90.00
_cell.angle_beta   90.00
_cell.angle_gamma   90.00
#
_symmetry.space_group_name_H-M   'P 1'
#
loop_
_entity.id
_entity.type
_entity.pdbx_description
1 polymer ?
#
loop_
_entity_poly.entity_id
_entity_poly.type
_entity_poly.pdbx_seq_one_letter_code
_entity_poly.pdbx_strand_id
1 'polypeptide(L)'
;MMKFGLLTAILDGWTYEEAVDIAAEMGFRCLEVACWPAGKAERRYAGVSHIDCARVLEDDDYARHVVDYAAGKGLTISSLAFYPNTMDPDLEKRTAAIDHLKTLIRASEKLGVGMVTTFIGRDQHKTREENYQLFDEIWPPIIHLAEECGVKVAIENCPMLFGADQWPGGQNLMCTPDIFRELFRRLPSPSFGLNFDPSHYVWQQMDYVKTVYEFKDKLFHVHFKDIKLYPEKLAECGVLAYPLDYMAPVIPGHGDVNWPA
;
A
#
# COMPACT_ATOMS: atom_id res chain seq x y z
N MET A 1 -0.42 0.19 -21.93
CA MET A 1 -0.82 -1.22 -21.63
C MET A 1 -0.54 -1.46 -20.16
N MET A 2 -1.49 -2.03 -19.42
CA MET A 2 -1.31 -2.38 -18.00
C MET A 2 -0.23 -3.46 -17.87
N LYS A 3 0.66 -3.32 -16.87
CA LYS A 3 1.70 -4.31 -16.56
C LYS A 3 1.28 -5.09 -15.33
N PHE A 4 1.46 -6.41 -15.36
CA PHE A 4 1.31 -7.25 -14.18
C PHE A 4 2.65 -7.34 -13.45
N GLY A 5 2.61 -7.15 -12.14
CA GLY A 5 3.76 -7.13 -11.29
C GLY A 5 3.61 -7.96 -10.03
N LEU A 6 4.71 -8.08 -9.30
CA LEU A 6 4.80 -8.77 -8.02
C LEU A 6 5.11 -7.76 -6.92
N LEU A 7 4.33 -7.77 -5.83
CA LEU A 7 4.71 -7.11 -4.57
C LEU A 7 5.71 -8.00 -3.84
N THR A 8 6.94 -7.52 -3.69
CA THR A 8 8.04 -8.34 -3.16
C THR A 8 7.98 -8.59 -1.65
N ALA A 9 7.10 -7.91 -0.92
CA ALA A 9 6.92 -8.12 0.53
C ALA A 9 6.56 -9.57 0.94
N ILE A 10 6.11 -10.39 0.00
CA ILE A 10 5.83 -11.82 0.23
C ILE A 10 7.10 -12.70 0.21
N LEU A 11 8.24 -12.16 -0.19
CA LEU A 11 9.52 -12.85 -0.37
C LEU A 11 10.48 -12.53 0.78
N ASP A 12 10.02 -12.68 2.02
CA ASP A 12 10.85 -12.47 3.22
C ASP A 12 12.09 -13.37 3.21
N GLY A 13 13.24 -12.79 3.53
CA GLY A 13 14.54 -13.49 3.55
C GLY A 13 15.23 -13.62 2.19
N TRP A 14 14.64 -13.14 1.11
CA TRP A 14 15.25 -13.10 -0.22
C TRP A 14 16.02 -11.79 -0.43
N THR A 15 17.06 -11.83 -1.28
CA THR A 15 17.73 -10.61 -1.76
C THR A 15 16.89 -9.90 -2.81
N TYR A 16 17.26 -8.65 -3.13
CA TYR A 16 16.64 -7.91 -4.22
C TYR A 16 16.78 -8.65 -5.56
N GLU A 17 17.97 -9.16 -5.84
CA GLU A 17 18.29 -9.88 -7.07
C GLU A 17 17.47 -11.17 -7.21
N GLU A 18 17.34 -11.94 -6.13
CA GLU A 18 16.53 -13.16 -6.11
C GLU A 18 15.04 -12.82 -6.36
N ALA A 19 14.53 -11.74 -5.77
CA ALA A 19 13.16 -11.27 -5.99
C ALA A 19 12.92 -10.82 -7.45
N VAL A 20 13.89 -10.14 -8.05
CA VAL A 20 13.87 -9.75 -9.47
C VAL A 20 13.91 -10.98 -10.38
N ASP A 21 14.80 -11.93 -10.10
CA ASP A 21 15.00 -13.10 -10.92
C ASP A 21 13.76 -13.99 -10.97
N ILE A 22 13.18 -14.30 -9.81
CA ILE A 22 11.95 -15.12 -9.78
C ILE A 22 10.76 -14.42 -10.45
N ALA A 23 10.63 -13.09 -10.27
CA ALA A 23 9.56 -12.34 -10.93
C ALA A 23 9.71 -12.35 -12.47
N ALA A 24 10.94 -12.22 -12.97
CA ALA A 24 11.22 -12.33 -14.39
C ALA A 24 10.92 -13.74 -14.94
N GLU A 25 11.35 -14.78 -14.22
CA GLU A 25 11.08 -16.19 -14.57
C GLU A 25 9.58 -16.49 -14.62
N MET A 26 8.81 -15.97 -13.67
CA MET A 26 7.34 -16.09 -13.63
C MET A 26 6.63 -15.27 -14.71
N GLY A 27 7.34 -14.43 -15.47
CA GLY A 27 6.79 -13.64 -16.57
C GLY A 27 6.14 -12.33 -16.15
N PHE A 28 6.34 -11.85 -14.93
CA PHE A 28 5.94 -10.50 -14.53
C PHE A 28 6.66 -9.43 -15.36
N ARG A 29 6.13 -8.21 -15.34
CA ARG A 29 6.66 -7.07 -16.12
C ARG A 29 7.05 -5.88 -15.25
N CYS A 30 6.65 -5.88 -13.99
CA CYS A 30 7.04 -4.87 -13.02
C CYS A 30 7.10 -5.46 -11.60
N LEU A 31 7.70 -4.68 -10.71
CA LEU A 31 7.79 -4.98 -9.28
C LEU A 31 7.27 -3.78 -8.48
N GLU A 32 6.49 -4.07 -7.47
CA GLU A 32 6.28 -3.21 -6.33
C GLU A 32 7.25 -3.67 -5.24
N VAL A 33 8.30 -2.88 -4.98
CA VAL A 33 9.42 -3.35 -4.17
C VAL A 33 9.24 -2.95 -2.70
N ALA A 34 9.30 -3.94 -1.82
CA ALA A 34 9.25 -3.75 -0.37
C ALA A 34 10.49 -3.02 0.13
N CYS A 35 10.29 -1.92 0.87
CA CYS A 35 11.33 -1.01 1.34
C CYS A 35 11.08 -0.59 2.81
N TRP A 36 10.85 -1.57 3.70
CA TRP A 36 10.76 -1.27 5.13
C TRP A 36 12.13 -0.89 5.70
N PRO A 37 12.19 -0.21 6.86
CA PRO A 37 13.45 -0.06 7.59
C PRO A 37 14.10 -1.43 7.81
N ALA A 38 15.42 -1.50 7.65
CA ALA A 38 16.16 -2.75 7.90
C ALA A 38 15.94 -3.19 9.35
N GLY A 39 15.54 -4.46 9.56
CA GLY A 39 15.28 -4.98 10.90
C GLY A 39 14.47 -6.28 10.85
N LYS A 40 14.08 -6.75 12.03
CA LYS A 40 13.25 -7.94 12.16
C LYS A 40 11.79 -7.55 11.96
N ALA A 41 11.11 -8.26 11.08
CA ALA A 41 9.67 -8.09 10.88
C ALA A 41 8.89 -8.38 12.18
N GLU A 42 8.10 -7.41 12.64
CA GLU A 42 7.17 -7.61 13.76
C GLU A 42 5.94 -8.41 13.33
N ARG A 43 5.63 -8.45 12.04
CA ARG A 43 4.43 -9.05 11.46
C ARG A 43 4.75 -9.65 10.10
N ARG A 44 3.91 -10.58 9.65
CA ARG A 44 3.95 -11.11 8.29
C ARG A 44 3.87 -9.94 7.28
N TYR A 45 4.82 -9.89 6.35
CA TYR A 45 5.00 -8.86 5.31
C TYR A 45 5.49 -7.48 5.80
N ALA A 46 5.54 -7.20 7.09
CA ALA A 46 6.12 -5.97 7.62
C ALA A 46 7.58 -6.21 8.02
N GLY A 47 8.48 -5.33 7.59
CA GLY A 47 9.92 -5.44 7.85
C GLY A 47 10.72 -6.08 6.71
N VAL A 48 10.08 -6.52 5.64
CA VAL A 48 10.78 -6.96 4.42
C VAL A 48 11.37 -5.75 3.70
N SER A 49 12.66 -5.80 3.43
CA SER A 49 13.36 -4.74 2.71
C SER A 49 14.26 -5.34 1.63
N HIS A 50 13.93 -5.06 0.38
CA HIS A 50 14.75 -5.47 -0.77
C HIS A 50 15.57 -4.29 -1.31
N ILE A 51 15.19 -3.04 -1.01
CA ILE A 51 15.96 -1.86 -1.35
C ILE A 51 16.17 -1.02 -0.08
N ASP A 52 17.42 -0.73 0.25
CA ASP A 52 17.78 0.23 1.28
C ASP A 52 17.67 1.65 0.71
N CYS A 53 16.55 2.32 1.01
CA CYS A 53 16.28 3.66 0.49
C CYS A 53 17.23 4.74 1.04
N ALA A 54 17.79 4.58 2.23
CA ALA A 54 18.80 5.50 2.74
C ALA A 54 20.10 5.35 1.95
N ARG A 55 20.53 4.10 1.71
CA ARG A 55 21.69 3.83 0.87
C ARG A 55 21.50 4.31 -0.57
N VAL A 56 20.30 4.21 -1.14
CA VAL A 56 19.99 4.77 -2.46
C VAL A 56 20.36 6.25 -2.52
N LEU A 57 20.09 7.03 -1.47
CA LEU A 57 20.36 8.46 -1.45
C LEU A 57 21.86 8.79 -1.36
N GLU A 58 22.65 7.92 -0.74
CA GLU A 58 24.08 8.17 -0.44
C GLU A 58 25.03 7.50 -1.45
N ASP A 59 24.61 6.42 -2.13
CA ASP A 59 25.44 5.56 -2.98
C ASP A 59 24.85 5.51 -4.41
N ASP A 60 25.47 6.26 -5.34
CA ASP A 60 25.02 6.34 -6.73
C ASP A 60 25.23 5.02 -7.49
N ASP A 61 26.24 4.23 -7.12
CA ASP A 61 26.49 2.92 -7.75
C ASP A 61 25.43 1.91 -7.32
N TYR A 62 25.04 1.93 -6.06
CA TYR A 62 23.93 1.12 -5.58
C TYR A 62 22.58 1.53 -6.23
N ALA A 63 22.31 2.83 -6.30
CA ALA A 63 21.09 3.33 -6.94
C ALA A 63 21.02 2.87 -8.42
N ARG A 64 22.13 2.97 -9.14
CA ARG A 64 22.25 2.51 -10.53
C ARG A 64 22.07 0.99 -10.64
N HIS A 65 22.72 0.23 -9.75
CA HIS A 65 22.58 -1.23 -9.72
C HIS A 65 21.13 -1.67 -9.55
N VAL A 66 20.37 -1.06 -8.64
CA VAL A 66 18.95 -1.36 -8.43
C VAL A 66 18.13 -1.23 -9.72
N VAL A 67 18.30 -0.12 -10.43
CA VAL A 67 17.55 0.12 -11.68
C VAL A 67 18.01 -0.79 -12.80
N ASP A 68 19.33 -0.89 -13.01
CA ASP A 68 19.92 -1.63 -14.13
C ASP A 68 19.69 -3.14 -14.01
N TYR A 69 19.71 -3.68 -12.78
CA TYR A 69 19.46 -5.11 -12.57
C TYR A 69 18.03 -5.50 -12.98
N ALA A 70 17.02 -4.76 -12.53
CA ALA A 70 15.64 -5.00 -12.93
C ALA A 70 15.45 -4.83 -14.44
N ALA A 71 15.99 -3.74 -15.00
CA ALA A 71 15.91 -3.46 -16.44
C ALA A 71 16.60 -4.56 -17.28
N GLY A 72 17.75 -5.07 -16.84
CA GLY A 72 18.48 -6.18 -17.47
C GLY A 72 17.67 -7.49 -17.53
N LYS A 73 16.71 -7.67 -16.62
CA LYS A 73 15.76 -8.79 -16.62
C LYS A 73 14.44 -8.48 -17.33
N GLY A 74 14.31 -7.30 -17.93
CA GLY A 74 13.09 -6.86 -18.63
C GLY A 74 11.96 -6.41 -17.70
N LEU A 75 12.27 -6.10 -16.44
CA LEU A 75 11.34 -5.61 -15.44
C LEU A 75 11.49 -4.10 -15.23
N THR A 76 10.41 -3.46 -14.77
CA THR A 76 10.44 -2.09 -14.26
C THR A 76 10.00 -2.10 -12.79
N ILE A 77 10.49 -1.16 -11.99
CA ILE A 77 9.95 -0.93 -10.65
C ILE A 77 8.73 -0.02 -10.80
N SER A 78 7.55 -0.49 -10.39
CA SER A 78 6.30 0.27 -10.45
C SER A 78 6.12 1.22 -9.27
N SER A 79 6.61 0.82 -8.10
CA SER A 79 6.56 1.62 -6.88
C SER A 79 7.55 1.11 -5.82
N LEU A 80 7.91 1.98 -4.90
CA LEU A 80 8.54 1.61 -3.63
C LEU A 80 7.46 1.47 -2.57
N ALA A 81 7.38 0.32 -1.92
CA ALA A 81 6.31 -0.04 -1.00
C ALA A 81 6.73 0.04 0.46
N PHE A 82 6.00 0.81 1.24
CA PHE A 82 6.11 0.87 2.69
C PHE A 82 4.75 1.19 3.30
N TYR A 83 4.21 0.29 4.11
CA TYR A 83 2.84 0.36 4.60
C TYR A 83 2.79 0.51 6.14
N PRO A 84 3.23 1.67 6.70
CA PRO A 84 3.20 1.95 8.12
C PRO A 84 1.87 2.55 8.56
N ASN A 85 1.71 2.72 9.87
CA ASN A 85 0.72 3.64 10.43
C ASN A 85 1.37 5.01 10.69
N THR A 86 1.27 5.96 9.74
CA THR A 86 1.82 7.31 9.91
C THR A 86 1.01 8.19 10.88
N MET A 87 -0.10 7.68 11.38
CA MET A 87 -0.97 8.34 12.36
C MET A 87 -1.04 7.55 13.69
N ASP A 88 -0.01 6.74 13.97
CA ASP A 88 0.09 5.95 15.19
C ASP A 88 -0.01 6.86 16.43
N PRO A 89 -0.76 6.47 17.49
CA PRO A 89 -0.82 7.21 18.73
C PRO A 89 0.54 7.34 19.43
N ASP A 90 1.43 6.38 19.23
CA ASP A 90 2.83 6.44 19.67
C ASP A 90 3.61 7.41 18.78
N LEU A 91 4.05 8.52 19.40
CA LEU A 91 4.73 9.61 18.69
C LEU A 91 6.09 9.16 18.09
N GLU A 92 6.82 8.27 18.77
CA GLU A 92 8.12 7.77 18.27
C GLU A 92 7.93 6.92 17.02
N LYS A 93 6.98 5.97 17.07
CA LYS A 93 6.61 5.13 15.91
C LYS A 93 6.11 5.98 14.74
N ARG A 94 5.23 6.94 15.02
CA ARG A 94 4.68 7.87 14.03
C ARG A 94 5.78 8.69 13.35
N THR A 95 6.69 9.26 14.12
CA THR A 95 7.81 10.06 13.61
C THR A 95 8.72 9.20 12.73
N ALA A 96 9.14 8.04 13.21
CA ALA A 96 9.97 7.12 12.45
C ALA A 96 9.30 6.67 11.12
N ALA A 97 7.99 6.41 11.15
CA ALA A 97 7.22 6.05 9.96
C ALA A 97 7.18 7.19 8.94
N ILE A 98 6.94 8.43 9.39
CA ILE A 98 6.90 9.63 8.53
C ILE A 98 8.28 9.90 7.92
N ASP A 99 9.34 9.83 8.70
CA ASP A 99 10.70 10.11 8.25
C ASP A 99 11.16 9.07 7.22
N HIS A 100 10.86 7.79 7.45
CA HIS A 100 11.17 6.75 6.49
C HIS A 100 10.34 6.89 5.19
N LEU A 101 9.05 7.25 5.28
CA LEU A 101 8.22 7.52 4.10
C LEU A 101 8.77 8.67 3.25
N LYS A 102 9.25 9.75 3.89
CA LYS A 102 9.93 10.85 3.20
C LYS A 102 11.23 10.40 2.54
N THR A 103 11.97 9.48 3.16
CA THR A 103 13.17 8.87 2.56
C THR A 103 12.80 8.08 1.30
N LEU A 104 11.71 7.30 1.32
CA LEU A 104 11.22 6.58 0.14
C LEU A 104 10.84 7.53 -0.99
N ILE A 105 10.18 8.65 -0.70
CA ILE A 105 9.81 9.64 -1.72
C ILE A 105 11.05 10.15 -2.44
N ARG A 106 12.10 10.57 -1.71
CA ARG A 106 13.37 11.01 -2.30
C ARG A 106 14.10 9.90 -3.05
N ALA A 107 14.11 8.68 -2.50
CA ALA A 107 14.71 7.52 -3.17
C ALA A 107 13.95 7.17 -4.47
N SER A 108 12.63 7.28 -4.47
CA SER A 108 11.79 7.06 -5.66
C SER A 108 12.10 8.08 -6.78
N GLU A 109 12.32 9.35 -6.43
CA GLU A 109 12.81 10.37 -7.36
C GLU A 109 14.19 9.97 -7.93
N LYS A 110 15.17 9.69 -7.06
CA LYS A 110 16.55 9.36 -7.47
C LYS A 110 16.63 8.12 -8.35
N LEU A 111 15.79 7.10 -8.09
CA LEU A 111 15.70 5.89 -8.91
C LEU A 111 14.90 6.07 -10.20
N GLY A 112 14.22 7.20 -10.39
CA GLY A 112 13.33 7.43 -11.53
C GLY A 112 12.07 6.56 -11.51
N VAL A 113 11.67 6.02 -10.34
CA VAL A 113 10.46 5.20 -10.16
C VAL A 113 9.20 6.05 -10.20
N GLY A 114 9.21 7.21 -9.53
CA GLY A 114 8.13 8.20 -9.55
C GLY A 114 6.87 7.79 -8.79
N MET A 115 6.90 6.73 -7.98
CA MET A 115 5.75 6.30 -7.18
C MET A 115 6.17 5.64 -5.85
N VAL A 116 5.41 5.95 -4.81
CA VAL A 116 5.45 5.27 -3.50
C VAL A 116 4.05 4.76 -3.19
N THR A 117 3.95 3.51 -2.71
CA THR A 117 2.71 2.90 -2.24
C THR A 117 2.74 2.76 -0.72
N THR A 118 1.65 3.17 -0.05
CA THR A 118 1.63 3.28 1.41
C THR A 118 0.20 3.26 1.99
N PHE A 119 0.07 3.42 3.31
CA PHE A 119 -1.16 3.69 4.03
C PHE A 119 -1.20 5.12 4.58
N ILE A 120 -2.41 5.65 4.80
CA ILE A 120 -2.61 6.91 5.54
C ILE A 120 -2.33 6.71 7.03
N GLY A 121 -2.66 5.53 7.56
CA GLY A 121 -2.66 5.29 8.99
C GLY A 121 -3.95 5.75 9.68
N ARG A 122 -4.05 5.46 10.98
CA ARG A 122 -5.17 5.85 11.85
C ARG A 122 -4.77 5.70 13.32
N ASP A 123 -5.16 6.67 14.14
CA ASP A 123 -5.23 6.50 15.59
C ASP A 123 -6.58 5.84 15.93
N GLN A 124 -6.54 4.57 16.35
CA GLN A 124 -7.74 3.78 16.64
C GLN A 124 -8.51 4.28 17.89
N HIS A 125 -7.87 5.07 18.75
CA HIS A 125 -8.47 5.64 19.96
C HIS A 125 -9.21 6.95 19.70
N LYS A 126 -9.09 7.49 18.48
CA LYS A 126 -9.72 8.73 18.05
C LYS A 126 -10.95 8.48 17.17
N THR A 127 -11.89 9.40 17.25
CA THR A 127 -13.02 9.47 16.32
C THR A 127 -12.55 9.71 14.89
N ARG A 128 -13.43 9.51 13.93
CA ARG A 128 -13.12 9.81 12.52
C ARG A 128 -12.77 11.28 12.30
N GLU A 129 -13.49 12.20 12.95
CA GLU A 129 -13.23 13.64 12.82
C GLU A 129 -11.88 14.05 13.43
N GLU A 130 -11.51 13.51 14.58
CA GLU A 130 -10.19 13.74 15.16
C GLU A 130 -9.06 13.14 14.29
N ASN A 131 -9.32 12.02 13.61
CA ASN A 131 -8.38 11.48 12.63
C ASN A 131 -8.27 12.36 11.36
N TYR A 132 -9.33 13.03 10.95
CA TYR A 132 -9.25 14.02 9.87
C TYR A 132 -8.40 15.23 10.27
N GLN A 133 -8.51 15.70 11.51
CA GLN A 133 -7.66 16.79 12.03
C GLN A 133 -6.19 16.35 12.06
N LEU A 134 -5.92 15.13 12.52
CA LEU A 134 -4.57 14.57 12.53
C LEU A 134 -4.01 14.40 11.10
N PHE A 135 -4.84 14.01 10.13
CA PHE A 135 -4.47 13.97 8.72
C PHE A 135 -4.08 15.36 8.20
N ASP A 136 -4.86 16.40 8.52
CA ASP A 136 -4.61 17.78 8.10
C ASP A 136 -3.28 18.33 8.66
N GLU A 137 -2.78 17.78 9.78
CA GLU A 137 -1.49 18.14 10.36
C GLU A 137 -0.32 17.37 9.73
N ILE A 138 -0.49 16.07 9.46
CA ILE A 138 0.60 15.15 9.10
C ILE A 138 0.82 15.07 7.59
N TRP A 139 -0.26 14.98 6.81
CA TRP A 139 -0.15 14.59 5.40
C TRP A 139 0.22 15.71 4.42
N PRO A 140 -0.18 16.98 4.62
CA PRO A 140 0.20 18.05 3.69
C PRO A 140 1.70 18.17 3.45
N PRO A 141 2.59 18.18 4.48
CA PRO A 141 4.03 18.27 4.23
C PRO A 141 4.62 17.00 3.56
N ILE A 142 4.00 15.83 3.70
CA ILE A 142 4.42 14.61 2.99
C ILE A 142 4.08 14.72 1.51
N ILE A 143 2.88 15.14 1.18
CA ILE A 143 2.43 15.28 -0.21
C ILE A 143 3.13 16.46 -0.90
N HIS A 144 3.41 17.55 -0.19
CA HIS A 144 4.20 18.65 -0.73
C HIS A 144 5.61 18.18 -1.14
N LEU A 145 6.28 17.39 -0.30
CA LEU A 145 7.57 16.78 -0.66
C LEU A 145 7.42 15.87 -1.91
N ALA A 146 6.35 15.11 -2.00
CA ALA A 146 6.11 14.25 -3.16
C ALA A 146 5.91 15.08 -4.45
N GLU A 147 5.23 16.24 -4.37
CA GLU A 147 5.09 17.18 -5.49
C GLU A 147 6.44 17.77 -5.91
N GLU A 148 7.26 18.19 -4.95
CA GLU A 148 8.62 18.71 -5.22
C GLU A 148 9.50 17.68 -5.92
N CYS A 149 9.41 16.39 -5.52
CA CYS A 149 10.15 15.29 -6.11
C CYS A 149 9.50 14.73 -7.41
N GLY A 150 8.33 15.22 -7.82
CA GLY A 150 7.61 14.64 -8.97
C GLY A 150 7.13 13.20 -8.75
N VAL A 151 6.94 12.80 -7.49
CA VAL A 151 6.55 11.45 -7.07
C VAL A 151 5.06 11.39 -6.74
N LYS A 152 4.40 10.31 -7.15
CA LYS A 152 3.02 10.00 -6.75
C LYS A 152 3.01 9.17 -5.48
N VAL A 153 2.09 9.47 -4.58
CA VAL A 153 1.82 8.67 -3.37
C VAL A 153 0.46 8.01 -3.53
N ALA A 154 0.49 6.69 -3.66
CA ALA A 154 -0.69 5.86 -3.88
C ALA A 154 -1.07 5.13 -2.58
N ILE A 155 -2.25 5.42 -2.05
CA ILE A 155 -2.72 4.89 -0.77
C ILE A 155 -3.55 3.63 -1.02
N GLU A 156 -3.15 2.51 -0.40
CA GLU A 156 -3.96 1.29 -0.43
C GLU A 156 -5.17 1.42 0.49
N ASN A 157 -6.31 0.97 0.01
CA ASN A 157 -7.57 0.98 0.77
C ASN A 157 -7.76 -0.21 1.72
N CYS A 158 -6.69 -0.88 2.09
CA CYS A 158 -6.72 -1.92 3.12
C CYS A 158 -7.03 -1.31 4.50
N PRO A 159 -8.01 -1.83 5.27
CA PRO A 159 -8.28 -1.35 6.62
C PRO A 159 -7.16 -1.60 7.64
N MET A 160 -6.13 -2.36 7.30
CA MET A 160 -5.04 -2.76 8.20
C MET A 160 -5.52 -3.48 9.46
N LEU A 161 -6.22 -4.58 9.26
CA LEU A 161 -6.63 -5.49 10.34
C LEU A 161 -5.57 -6.59 10.47
N PHE A 162 -4.78 -6.57 11.53
CA PHE A 162 -3.72 -7.55 11.75
C PHE A 162 -4.10 -8.62 12.79
N GLY A 163 -5.15 -8.39 13.58
CA GLY A 163 -5.65 -9.32 14.58
C GLY A 163 -7.06 -8.96 15.01
N ALA A 164 -7.73 -9.90 15.65
CA ALA A 164 -9.11 -9.72 16.13
C ALA A 164 -9.23 -8.60 17.19
N ASP A 165 -8.16 -8.34 17.93
CA ASP A 165 -8.06 -7.26 18.92
C ASP A 165 -8.09 -5.86 18.29
N GLN A 166 -7.80 -5.74 16.99
CA GLN A 166 -7.84 -4.49 16.24
C GLN A 166 -9.19 -4.25 15.54
N TRP A 167 -10.07 -5.22 15.55
CA TRP A 167 -11.42 -5.10 15.01
C TRP A 167 -12.34 -4.37 16.04
N PRO A 168 -13.26 -3.46 15.58
CA PRO A 168 -13.59 -3.13 14.18
C PRO A 168 -12.82 -1.93 13.60
N GLY A 169 -11.83 -1.42 14.19
CA GLY A 169 -11.29 -0.11 13.84
C GLY A 169 -10.20 -0.06 12.77
N GLY A 170 -9.38 -1.10 12.62
CA GLY A 170 -8.21 -1.07 11.72
C GLY A 170 -7.24 0.10 11.96
N GLN A 171 -6.07 0.06 11.32
CA GLN A 171 -5.03 1.10 11.47
C GLN A 171 -4.84 1.95 10.21
N ASN A 172 -5.82 1.94 9.28
CA ASN A 172 -5.81 2.79 8.11
C ASN A 172 -7.16 3.50 7.94
N LEU A 173 -7.10 4.82 7.85
CA LEU A 173 -8.28 5.68 7.71
C LEU A 173 -8.89 5.57 6.30
N MET A 174 -8.03 5.54 5.25
CA MET A 174 -8.44 5.66 3.86
C MET A 174 -8.92 4.32 3.28
N CYS A 175 -10.08 3.82 3.70
CA CYS A 175 -10.57 2.49 3.33
C CYS A 175 -11.98 2.46 2.70
N THR A 176 -12.67 3.60 2.60
CA THR A 176 -14.03 3.67 2.03
C THR A 176 -14.22 4.89 1.12
N PRO A 177 -15.15 4.84 0.14
CA PRO A 177 -15.35 5.93 -0.83
C PRO A 177 -15.74 7.29 -0.20
N ASP A 178 -16.49 7.29 0.89
CA ASP A 178 -16.84 8.52 1.60
C ASP A 178 -15.60 9.18 2.21
N ILE A 179 -14.68 8.39 2.76
CA ILE A 179 -13.41 8.89 3.28
C ILE A 179 -12.50 9.35 2.12
N PHE A 180 -12.47 8.65 0.99
CA PHE A 180 -11.69 9.11 -0.18
C PHE A 180 -12.11 10.50 -0.63
N ARG A 181 -13.43 10.76 -0.75
CA ARG A 181 -13.95 12.09 -1.12
C ARG A 181 -13.50 13.15 -0.15
N GLU A 182 -13.59 12.86 1.15
CA GLU A 182 -13.21 13.81 2.19
C GLU A 182 -11.70 14.09 2.18
N LEU A 183 -10.84 13.07 2.10
CA LEU A 183 -9.40 13.27 2.09
C LEU A 183 -8.91 13.97 0.82
N PHE A 184 -9.46 13.64 -0.36
CA PHE A 184 -9.13 14.36 -1.59
C PHE A 184 -9.63 15.81 -1.59
N ARG A 185 -10.73 16.10 -0.89
CA ARG A 185 -11.22 17.47 -0.70
C ARG A 185 -10.32 18.27 0.25
N ARG A 186 -9.81 17.64 1.32
CA ARG A 186 -8.89 18.26 2.30
C ARG A 186 -7.51 18.51 1.71
N LEU A 187 -7.02 17.59 0.90
CA LEU A 187 -5.70 17.66 0.27
C LEU A 187 -5.79 17.42 -1.25
N PRO A 188 -6.19 18.45 -2.03
CA PRO A 188 -6.37 18.35 -3.47
C PRO A 188 -5.01 18.44 -4.19
N SER A 189 -4.32 17.30 -4.32
CA SER A 189 -3.01 17.20 -4.96
C SER A 189 -3.02 16.22 -6.14
N PRO A 190 -2.29 16.49 -7.24
CA PRO A 190 -2.09 15.53 -8.32
C PRO A 190 -1.15 14.39 -7.93
N SER A 191 -0.37 14.55 -6.85
CA SER A 191 0.54 13.53 -6.30
C SER A 191 -0.12 12.63 -5.27
N PHE A 192 -1.37 12.87 -4.90
CA PHE A 192 -2.12 12.09 -3.91
C PHE A 192 -3.24 11.29 -4.58
N GLY A 193 -3.18 9.94 -4.48
CA GLY A 193 -4.13 9.05 -5.14
C GLY A 193 -4.23 7.67 -4.46
N LEU A 194 -4.78 6.72 -5.19
CA LEU A 194 -5.11 5.39 -4.69
C LEU A 194 -4.20 4.31 -5.29
N ASN A 195 -3.77 3.38 -4.45
CA ASN A 195 -3.42 2.02 -4.80
C ASN A 195 -4.64 1.15 -4.50
N PHE A 196 -5.44 0.86 -5.52
CA PHE A 196 -6.78 0.32 -5.35
C PHE A 196 -6.77 -1.20 -5.23
N ASP A 197 -7.35 -1.73 -4.15
CA ASP A 197 -7.55 -3.16 -3.92
C ASP A 197 -9.06 -3.47 -3.81
N PRO A 198 -9.66 -4.13 -4.83
CA PRO A 198 -11.09 -4.46 -4.83
C PRO A 198 -11.45 -5.53 -3.80
N SER A 199 -10.51 -6.37 -3.37
CA SER A 199 -10.80 -7.45 -2.44
C SER A 199 -11.33 -6.94 -1.09
N HIS A 200 -10.84 -5.77 -0.64
CA HIS A 200 -11.32 -5.13 0.58
C HIS A 200 -12.75 -4.61 0.48
N TYR A 201 -13.28 -4.42 -0.72
CA TYR A 201 -14.68 -4.02 -0.94
C TYR A 201 -15.65 -5.19 -0.82
N VAL A 202 -15.25 -6.37 -1.28
CA VAL A 202 -16.12 -7.55 -1.34
C VAL A 202 -16.61 -7.93 0.06
N TRP A 203 -15.71 -8.11 1.03
CA TRP A 203 -16.13 -8.49 2.38
C TRP A 203 -16.82 -7.35 3.15
N GLN A 204 -16.56 -6.09 2.79
CA GLN A 204 -17.27 -4.92 3.32
C GLN A 204 -18.58 -4.62 2.56
N GLN A 205 -18.94 -5.40 1.55
CA GLN A 205 -20.15 -5.25 0.73
C GLN A 205 -20.26 -3.87 0.05
N MET A 206 -19.11 -3.32 -0.37
CA MET A 206 -19.04 -2.04 -1.08
C MET A 206 -18.96 -2.24 -2.60
N ASP A 207 -19.45 -1.27 -3.37
CA ASP A 207 -19.40 -1.26 -4.83
C ASP A 207 -18.04 -0.75 -5.34
N TYR A 208 -17.13 -1.69 -5.66
CA TYR A 208 -15.81 -1.37 -6.19
C TYR A 208 -15.84 -0.90 -7.64
N VAL A 209 -16.79 -1.35 -8.45
CA VAL A 209 -16.94 -0.93 -9.85
C VAL A 209 -17.29 0.55 -9.91
N LYS A 210 -18.30 0.99 -9.16
CA LYS A 210 -18.66 2.40 -9.06
C LYS A 210 -17.48 3.24 -8.57
N THR A 211 -16.73 2.74 -7.60
CA THR A 211 -15.55 3.43 -7.06
C THR A 211 -14.46 3.63 -8.11
N VAL A 212 -14.19 2.64 -8.96
CA VAL A 212 -13.23 2.77 -10.07
C VAL A 212 -13.64 3.91 -11.01
N TYR A 213 -14.91 3.98 -11.41
CA TYR A 213 -15.39 5.05 -12.29
C TYR A 213 -15.35 6.42 -11.62
N GLU A 214 -15.71 6.52 -10.34
CA GLU A 214 -15.74 7.78 -9.61
C GLU A 214 -14.32 8.36 -9.39
N PHE A 215 -13.35 7.51 -9.06
CA PHE A 215 -12.00 7.94 -8.72
C PHE A 215 -10.95 7.64 -9.81
N LYS A 216 -11.36 7.40 -11.06
CA LYS A 216 -10.48 7.01 -12.17
C LYS A 216 -9.22 7.88 -12.31
N ASP A 217 -9.34 9.20 -12.07
CA ASP A 217 -8.24 10.16 -12.20
C ASP A 217 -7.30 10.15 -10.97
N LYS A 218 -7.68 9.41 -9.92
CA LYS A 218 -6.92 9.19 -8.69
C LYS A 218 -6.38 7.77 -8.55
N LEU A 219 -6.69 6.87 -9.49
CA LEU A 219 -6.17 5.51 -9.48
C LEU A 219 -4.76 5.51 -10.09
N PHE A 220 -3.75 5.39 -9.25
CA PHE A 220 -2.35 5.38 -9.67
C PHE A 220 -1.79 3.98 -9.80
N HIS A 221 -2.22 3.08 -8.90
CA HIS A 221 -1.79 1.70 -8.82
C HIS A 221 -2.96 0.80 -8.43
N VAL A 222 -2.86 -0.51 -8.70
CA VAL A 222 -3.92 -1.48 -8.38
C VAL A 222 -3.29 -2.74 -7.82
N HIS A 223 -3.81 -3.23 -6.71
CA HIS A 223 -3.52 -4.56 -6.21
C HIS A 223 -4.52 -5.57 -6.75
N PHE A 224 -4.02 -6.56 -7.46
CA PHE A 224 -4.78 -7.73 -7.91
C PHE A 224 -4.82 -8.76 -6.78
N LYS A 225 -5.85 -8.67 -5.95
CA LYS A 225 -6.05 -9.47 -4.77
C LYS A 225 -7.50 -9.94 -4.70
N ASP A 226 -7.75 -11.14 -4.27
CA ASP A 226 -9.09 -11.71 -4.24
C ASP A 226 -9.39 -12.32 -2.87
N ILE A 227 -10.65 -12.38 -2.55
CA ILE A 227 -11.15 -13.04 -1.33
C ILE A 227 -12.36 -13.91 -1.65
N LYS A 228 -12.54 -14.98 -0.89
CA LYS A 228 -13.72 -15.82 -0.88
C LYS A 228 -14.54 -15.55 0.36
N LEU A 229 -15.82 -15.19 0.17
CA LEU A 229 -16.80 -15.14 1.24
C LEU A 229 -17.41 -16.52 1.48
N TYR A 230 -17.73 -16.80 2.73
CA TYR A 230 -18.44 -17.98 3.16
C TYR A 230 -19.79 -17.56 3.76
N PRO A 231 -20.87 -17.52 2.94
CA PRO A 231 -22.17 -17.02 3.38
C PRO A 231 -22.74 -17.74 4.59
N GLU A 232 -22.50 -19.04 4.70
CA GLU A 232 -22.92 -19.86 5.85
C GLU A 232 -22.23 -19.40 7.15
N LYS A 233 -20.94 -19.08 7.08
CA LYS A 233 -20.20 -18.56 8.26
C LYS A 233 -20.66 -17.15 8.61
N LEU A 234 -20.83 -16.29 7.59
CA LEU A 234 -21.34 -14.93 7.77
C LEU A 234 -22.74 -14.93 8.39
N ALA A 235 -23.62 -15.87 7.99
CA ALA A 235 -24.96 -16.01 8.57
C ALA A 235 -24.92 -16.38 10.06
N GLU A 236 -23.89 -17.09 10.51
CA GLU A 236 -23.71 -17.49 11.90
C GLU A 236 -23.08 -16.40 12.78
N CYS A 237 -21.99 -15.74 12.29
CA CYS A 237 -21.24 -14.80 13.11
C CYS A 237 -21.61 -13.32 12.86
N GLY A 238 -22.24 -13.02 11.73
CA GLY A 238 -22.64 -11.65 11.35
C GLY A 238 -21.47 -10.76 10.90
N VAL A 239 -21.81 -9.62 10.30
CA VAL A 239 -20.84 -8.66 9.73
C VAL A 239 -19.96 -7.95 10.77
N LEU A 240 -20.29 -8.04 12.04
CA LEU A 240 -19.50 -7.47 13.13
C LEU A 240 -18.43 -8.44 13.67
N ALA A 241 -18.42 -9.68 13.19
CA ALA A 241 -17.34 -10.61 13.50
C ALA A 241 -16.03 -10.18 12.84
N TYR A 242 -14.91 -10.71 13.33
CA TYR A 242 -13.62 -10.48 12.68
C TYR A 242 -13.66 -11.05 11.24
N PRO A 243 -13.26 -10.28 10.21
CA PRO A 243 -13.51 -10.69 8.83
C PRO A 243 -12.97 -12.06 8.43
N LEU A 244 -11.83 -12.50 8.98
CA LEU A 244 -11.29 -13.83 8.69
C LEU A 244 -12.13 -14.99 9.27
N ASP A 245 -13.12 -14.70 10.09
CA ASP A 245 -14.07 -15.73 10.55
C ASP A 245 -15.02 -16.16 9.43
N TYR A 246 -15.32 -15.27 8.47
CA TYR A 246 -16.27 -15.52 7.38
C TYR A 246 -15.73 -15.30 5.97
N MET A 247 -14.44 -14.93 5.82
CA MET A 247 -13.81 -14.83 4.51
C MET A 247 -12.38 -15.39 4.53
N ALA A 248 -11.83 -15.68 3.37
CA ALA A 248 -10.41 -16.05 3.21
C ALA A 248 -9.79 -15.36 1.99
N PRO A 249 -8.54 -14.87 2.09
CA PRO A 249 -7.76 -14.49 0.92
C PRO A 249 -7.52 -15.69 0.00
N VAL A 250 -7.69 -15.48 -1.30
CA VAL A 250 -7.47 -16.50 -2.33
C VAL A 250 -6.71 -15.91 -3.52
N ILE A 251 -6.23 -16.79 -4.40
CA ILE A 251 -5.59 -16.37 -5.66
C ILE A 251 -6.63 -15.64 -6.54
N PRO A 252 -6.28 -14.52 -7.19
CA PRO A 252 -7.17 -13.80 -8.09
C PRO A 252 -7.86 -14.71 -9.11
N GLY A 253 -9.19 -14.55 -9.23
CA GLY A 253 -10.06 -15.38 -10.05
C GLY A 253 -10.64 -16.61 -9.36
N HIS A 254 -10.24 -16.92 -8.12
CA HIS A 254 -10.82 -17.99 -7.29
C HIS A 254 -11.73 -17.47 -6.17
N GLY A 255 -11.88 -16.17 -6.05
CA GLY A 255 -12.71 -15.49 -5.06
C GLY A 255 -13.99 -14.91 -5.63
N ASP A 256 -14.46 -13.88 -4.97
CA ASP A 256 -15.75 -13.24 -5.27
C ASP A 256 -15.57 -11.83 -5.87
N VAL A 257 -14.35 -11.43 -6.22
CA VAL A 257 -14.14 -10.22 -7.03
C VAL A 257 -14.56 -10.50 -8.48
N ASN A 258 -15.51 -9.73 -8.99
CA ASN A 258 -15.95 -9.82 -10.39
C ASN A 258 -14.96 -9.06 -11.29
N TRP A 259 -13.88 -9.70 -11.69
CA TRP A 259 -12.81 -9.12 -12.50
C TRP A 259 -13.24 -8.64 -13.90
N PRO A 260 -14.25 -9.25 -14.57
CA PRO A 260 -14.76 -8.76 -15.85
C PRO A 260 -15.62 -7.49 -15.77
N ALA A 261 -16.10 -7.10 -14.58
CA ALA A 261 -16.93 -5.90 -14.41
C ALA A 261 -16.08 -4.63 -14.48
#